data_0b58145fc07c68f099430f78bf6f71ec
#
_entry.id   0b58145fc07c68f099430f78bf6f71ec
#
_cell.length_a   1.000
_cell.length_b   1.000
_cell.length_c   1.000
_cell.angle_alpha   90.00
_cell.angle_beta   90.00
_cell.angle_gamma   90.00
#
_symmetry.space_group_name_H-M   'P 1'
#
loop_
_entity.id
_entity.type
_entity.pdbx_description
1 polymer ?
#
loop_
_entity_poly.entity_id
_entity_poly.type
_entity_poly.pdbx_seq_one_letter_code
_entity_poly.pdbx_strand_id
1 'polypeptide(L)'
;YAGSWSSGGSLNTGKASTLGTATGSSNAFVAGGYKAGSPNATASTESYNGTSWTEVADIPATFNFGNGFGTNTAAIFAGADPTSVTTYVWNGSSWATPGNNLNTNRFIGGTAGTSTAGSIFRGGEPAASAKQEQWDGTSWTEVADIHTEKADCETCTGIQTAALCICFSNRQPRSEGWKESSWTEISVVSAH
;
A
#
# COMPACT_ATOMS: atom_id res chain seq x y z
N TYR A 1 26.33 -8.34 -14.96
CA TYR A 1 26.38 -7.33 -13.91
C TYR A 1 26.32 -8.04 -12.56
N ALA A 2 27.39 -7.94 -11.76
CA ALA A 2 27.35 -8.35 -10.35
C ALA A 2 26.88 -7.16 -9.53
N GLY A 3 25.60 -7.08 -9.28
CA GLY A 3 25.03 -6.13 -8.33
C GLY A 3 25.40 -6.52 -6.89
N SER A 4 25.68 -5.55 -6.02
CA SER A 4 25.90 -5.79 -4.60
C SER A 4 24.83 -5.07 -3.77
N TRP A 5 24.41 -5.70 -2.68
CA TRP A 5 23.57 -5.07 -1.68
C TRP A 5 24.45 -4.35 -0.64
N SER A 6 24.05 -3.18 -0.23
CA SER A 6 24.64 -2.46 0.90
C SER A 6 23.56 -2.09 1.91
N SER A 7 23.94 -2.00 3.20
CA SER A 7 23.03 -1.52 4.23
C SER A 7 22.78 -0.02 4.06
N GLY A 8 21.54 0.39 4.09
CA GLY A 8 21.12 1.78 4.21
C GLY A 8 20.99 2.22 5.67
N GLY A 9 20.55 3.47 5.88
CA GLY A 9 20.20 3.97 7.21
C GLY A 9 19.04 3.19 7.84
N SER A 10 19.06 3.04 9.16
CA SER A 10 17.97 2.42 9.91
C SER A 10 16.88 3.43 10.23
N LEU A 11 15.63 2.96 10.35
CA LEU A 11 14.53 3.74 10.92
C LEU A 11 14.89 4.24 12.32
N ASN A 12 14.45 5.44 12.67
CA ASN A 12 14.61 5.99 14.03
C ASN A 12 13.78 5.21 15.06
N THR A 13 12.62 4.73 14.64
CA THR A 13 11.76 3.87 15.44
C THR A 13 11.57 2.53 14.71
N GLY A 14 12.01 1.44 15.34
CA GLY A 14 11.77 0.09 14.82
C GLY A 14 10.28 -0.22 14.75
N LYS A 15 9.79 -0.56 13.59
CA LYS A 15 8.35 -0.82 13.33
C LYS A 15 8.17 -2.04 12.43
N ALA A 16 7.00 -2.66 12.56
CA ALA A 16 6.52 -3.74 11.68
C ALA A 16 5.12 -3.41 11.17
N SER A 17 4.70 -4.08 10.10
CA SER A 17 3.36 -3.90 9.52
C SER A 17 3.03 -2.44 9.18
N THR A 18 4.04 -1.71 8.72
CA THR A 18 3.94 -0.31 8.32
C THR A 18 3.28 -0.18 6.95
N LEU A 19 2.69 0.98 6.72
CA LEU A 19 2.44 1.48 5.36
C LEU A 19 3.74 2.01 4.80
N GLY A 20 4.08 1.61 3.59
CA GLY A 20 5.29 2.08 2.94
C GLY A 20 5.03 2.44 1.49
N THR A 21 5.73 3.45 1.00
CA THR A 21 5.81 3.77 -0.42
C THR A 21 7.22 4.21 -0.76
N ALA A 22 7.67 3.91 -1.96
CA ALA A 22 8.97 4.32 -2.47
C ALA A 22 8.92 4.52 -3.98
N THR A 23 9.71 5.47 -4.47
CA THR A 23 9.92 5.71 -5.90
C THR A 23 11.34 5.41 -6.35
N GLY A 24 12.09 4.71 -5.51
CA GLY A 24 13.48 4.32 -5.74
C GLY A 24 14.26 4.23 -4.43
N SER A 25 15.53 3.89 -4.54
CA SER A 25 16.43 3.70 -3.39
C SER A 25 16.77 4.98 -2.61
N SER A 26 16.40 6.14 -3.12
CA SER A 26 16.67 7.43 -2.49
C SER A 26 15.45 8.12 -1.89
N ASN A 27 14.26 7.58 -2.11
CA ASN A 27 13.01 8.17 -1.64
C ASN A 27 12.08 7.07 -1.14
N ALA A 28 11.96 6.95 0.16
CA ALA A 28 10.99 6.05 0.78
C ALA A 28 10.24 6.78 1.90
N PHE A 29 9.07 6.29 2.23
CA PHE A 29 8.18 6.90 3.20
C PHE A 29 7.42 5.80 3.93
N VAL A 30 7.40 5.83 5.24
CA VAL A 30 6.71 4.85 6.07
C VAL A 30 5.88 5.54 7.15
N ALA A 31 4.67 5.05 7.39
CA ALA A 31 3.81 5.57 8.44
C ALA A 31 3.10 4.43 9.18
N GLY A 32 2.73 4.69 10.43
CA GLY A 32 2.01 3.73 11.25
C GLY A 32 2.80 2.46 11.57
N GLY A 33 2.09 1.37 11.77
CA GLY A 33 2.64 0.06 12.10
C GLY A 33 2.74 -0.21 13.60
N TYR A 34 3.21 -1.39 13.96
CA TYR A 34 3.52 -1.74 15.36
C TYR A 34 4.92 -1.27 15.71
N LYS A 35 5.07 -0.57 16.84
CA LYS A 35 6.37 -0.23 17.40
C LYS A 35 7.05 -1.49 17.94
N ALA A 36 8.33 -1.66 17.67
CA ALA A 36 9.12 -2.77 18.18
C ALA A 36 9.05 -2.83 19.72
N GLY A 37 8.72 -4.02 20.26
CA GLY A 37 8.57 -4.22 21.69
C GLY A 37 7.26 -3.72 22.31
N SER A 38 6.30 -3.28 21.49
CA SER A 38 4.98 -2.85 21.94
C SER A 38 3.88 -3.54 21.12
N PRO A 39 2.79 -4.00 21.74
CA PRO A 39 1.65 -4.51 20.99
C PRO A 39 0.78 -3.38 20.39
N ASN A 40 1.11 -2.13 20.63
CA ASN A 40 0.31 -1.01 20.20
C ASN A 40 0.78 -0.46 18.86
N ALA A 41 -0.16 -0.15 18.00
CA ALA A 41 0.08 0.58 16.77
C ALA A 41 0.61 1.99 17.06
N THR A 42 1.40 2.54 16.16
CA THR A 42 1.96 3.89 16.23
C THR A 42 1.41 4.77 15.10
N ALA A 43 1.47 6.07 15.30
CA ALA A 43 1.19 7.06 14.26
C ALA A 43 2.48 7.59 13.61
N SER A 44 3.65 7.21 14.14
CA SER A 44 4.90 7.83 13.71
C SER A 44 5.18 7.63 12.21
N THR A 45 5.65 8.68 11.58
CA THR A 45 5.93 8.74 10.15
C THR A 45 7.39 9.11 9.93
N GLU A 46 8.07 8.40 9.03
CA GLU A 46 9.46 8.66 8.69
C GLU A 46 9.65 8.72 7.18
N SER A 47 10.48 9.66 6.75
CA SER A 47 10.87 9.87 5.35
C SER A 47 12.35 9.58 5.15
N TYR A 48 12.69 8.90 4.07
CA TYR A 48 14.07 8.54 3.68
C TYR A 48 14.54 9.40 2.51
N ASN A 49 15.75 9.96 2.62
CA ASN A 49 16.33 10.84 1.62
C ASN A 49 17.47 10.20 0.79
N GLY A 50 17.61 8.88 0.86
CA GLY A 50 18.70 8.14 0.22
C GLY A 50 19.89 7.86 1.14
N THR A 51 19.96 8.49 2.32
CA THR A 51 21.04 8.34 3.29
C THR A 51 20.53 8.02 4.69
N SER A 52 19.53 8.76 5.14
CA SER A 52 18.98 8.66 6.50
C SER A 52 17.48 8.78 6.52
N TRP A 53 16.88 8.21 7.56
CA TRP A 53 15.49 8.39 7.92
C TRP A 53 15.32 9.60 8.83
N THR A 54 14.30 10.38 8.59
CA THR A 54 13.92 11.55 9.38
C THR A 54 12.47 11.44 9.79
N GLU A 55 12.18 11.62 11.07
CA GLU A 55 10.82 11.70 11.58
C GLU A 55 10.15 12.98 11.07
N VAL A 56 8.94 12.84 10.56
CA VAL A 56 8.11 13.94 10.04
C VAL A 56 6.78 13.95 10.75
N ALA A 57 5.83 14.79 10.33
CA ALA A 57 4.52 14.88 11.00
C ALA A 57 3.82 13.51 11.03
N ASP A 58 3.37 13.13 12.21
CA ASP A 58 2.65 11.87 12.43
C ASP A 58 1.32 11.84 11.68
N ILE A 59 0.95 10.66 11.19
CA ILE A 59 -0.37 10.43 10.63
C ILE A 59 -1.43 10.55 11.74
N PRO A 60 -2.63 11.14 11.46
CA PRO A 60 -3.59 11.53 12.51
C PRO A 60 -4.16 10.41 13.39
N ALA A 61 -3.89 9.14 13.06
CA ALA A 61 -4.35 8.00 13.86
C ALA A 61 -3.30 6.89 13.92
N THR A 62 -3.34 6.09 14.96
CA THR A 62 -2.52 4.88 15.07
C THR A 62 -3.17 3.75 14.29
N PHE A 63 -2.42 3.06 13.44
CA PHE A 63 -2.90 1.90 12.69
C PHE A 63 -1.75 1.01 12.21
N ASN A 64 -2.13 -0.17 11.75
CA ASN A 64 -1.24 -1.16 11.15
C ASN A 64 -1.90 -1.77 9.90
N PHE A 65 -1.15 -2.50 9.10
CA PHE A 65 -1.65 -3.22 7.93
C PHE A 65 -2.47 -2.38 6.94
N GLY A 66 -2.20 -1.09 6.82
CA GLY A 66 -2.90 -0.24 5.86
C GLY A 66 -2.30 -0.35 4.45
N ASN A 67 -2.86 0.43 3.53
CA ASN A 67 -2.47 0.46 2.14
C ASN A 67 -1.96 1.86 1.76
N GLY A 68 -0.89 1.94 0.96
CA GLY A 68 -0.33 3.23 0.57
C GLY A 68 0.30 3.22 -0.81
N PHE A 69 0.24 4.35 -1.49
CA PHE A 69 0.91 4.62 -2.75
C PHE A 69 1.27 6.10 -2.88
N GLY A 70 2.18 6.41 -3.81
CA GLY A 70 2.69 7.76 -3.99
C GLY A 70 4.17 7.88 -3.63
N THR A 71 4.57 9.05 -3.12
CA THR A 71 5.96 9.41 -2.83
C THR A 71 6.11 10.01 -1.43
N ASN A 72 7.35 10.24 -0.99
CA ASN A 72 7.62 10.96 0.26
C ASN A 72 7.20 12.45 0.24
N THR A 73 6.83 12.99 -0.92
CA THR A 73 6.31 14.37 -1.07
C THR A 73 4.81 14.43 -1.33
N ALA A 74 4.19 13.32 -1.75
CA ALA A 74 2.75 13.25 -1.98
C ALA A 74 2.29 11.79 -1.97
N ALA A 75 1.56 11.38 -0.95
CA ALA A 75 1.12 10.00 -0.76
C ALA A 75 -0.34 9.93 -0.30
N ILE A 76 -0.96 8.80 -0.62
CA ILE A 76 -2.28 8.40 -0.12
C ILE A 76 -2.09 7.17 0.75
N PHE A 77 -2.72 7.16 1.92
CA PHE A 77 -2.86 6.00 2.78
C PHE A 77 -4.34 5.77 3.08
N ALA A 78 -4.80 4.55 2.88
CA ALA A 78 -6.21 4.24 3.09
C ALA A 78 -6.44 2.80 3.54
N GLY A 79 -7.47 2.61 4.34
CA GLY A 79 -7.76 1.34 4.97
C GLY A 79 -6.70 0.97 6.02
N ALA A 80 -7.05 0.20 7.00
CA ALA A 80 -6.13 -0.28 8.05
C ALA A 80 -6.83 -1.29 8.97
N ASP A 81 -6.05 -2.01 9.78
CA ASP A 81 -6.55 -2.78 10.91
C ASP A 81 -6.55 -1.91 12.21
N PRO A 82 -7.59 -1.97 13.06
CA PRO A 82 -8.87 -2.65 12.85
C PRO A 82 -9.76 -1.86 11.88
N THR A 83 -10.42 -2.58 10.99
CA THR A 83 -11.42 -2.14 10.01
C THR A 83 -11.58 -0.64 9.79
N SER A 84 -10.79 -0.06 8.91
CA SER A 84 -10.87 1.36 8.57
C SER A 84 -11.11 1.56 7.07
N VAL A 85 -11.92 2.54 6.76
CA VAL A 85 -12.09 3.09 5.39
C VAL A 85 -11.36 4.42 5.23
N THR A 86 -10.81 4.97 6.30
CA THR A 86 -10.28 6.34 6.33
C THR A 86 -9.16 6.52 5.33
N THR A 87 -9.23 7.62 4.60
CA THR A 87 -8.20 8.07 3.68
C THR A 87 -7.40 9.21 4.30
N TYR A 88 -6.08 9.08 4.24
CA TYR A 88 -5.12 10.09 4.66
C TYR A 88 -4.31 10.54 3.44
N VAL A 89 -4.18 11.85 3.29
CA VAL A 89 -3.44 12.49 2.20
C VAL A 89 -2.23 13.21 2.77
N TRP A 90 -1.05 12.85 2.30
CA TRP A 90 0.22 13.49 2.61
C TRP A 90 0.61 14.48 1.51
N ASN A 91 0.96 15.71 1.87
CA ASN A 91 1.35 16.76 0.92
C ASN A 91 2.85 17.12 0.94
N GLY A 92 3.68 16.31 1.59
CA GLY A 92 5.11 16.55 1.76
C GLY A 92 5.47 17.20 3.10
N SER A 93 4.49 17.72 3.86
CA SER A 93 4.72 18.38 5.15
C SER A 93 3.69 18.05 6.21
N SER A 94 2.47 17.75 5.82
CA SER A 94 1.36 17.48 6.74
C SER A 94 0.37 16.49 6.18
N TRP A 95 -0.44 15.91 7.07
CA TRP A 95 -1.52 15.01 6.74
C TRP A 95 -2.86 15.74 6.71
N ALA A 96 -3.73 15.32 5.81
CA ALA A 96 -5.13 15.71 5.77
C ALA A 96 -6.02 14.46 5.70
N THR A 97 -7.23 14.59 6.23
CA THR A 97 -8.32 13.61 6.12
C THR A 97 -9.45 14.24 5.32
N PRO A 98 -9.49 14.09 3.99
CA PRO A 98 -10.45 14.83 3.15
C PRO A 98 -11.90 14.37 3.34
N GLY A 99 -12.14 13.28 4.05
CA GLY A 99 -13.49 12.74 4.26
C GLY A 99 -13.98 11.80 3.14
N ASN A 100 -13.29 11.77 2.02
CA ASN A 100 -13.58 10.85 0.91
C ASN A 100 -12.86 9.53 1.15
N ASN A 101 -13.55 8.63 1.83
CA ASN A 101 -13.02 7.36 2.30
C ASN A 101 -13.25 6.23 1.30
N LEU A 102 -12.57 5.10 1.48
CA LEU A 102 -12.85 3.86 0.75
C LEU A 102 -14.33 3.47 0.89
N ASN A 103 -14.89 2.87 -0.14
CA ASN A 103 -16.26 2.33 -0.12
C ASN A 103 -16.33 1.03 0.68
N THR A 104 -15.22 0.30 0.77
CA THR A 104 -15.16 -0.99 1.48
C THR A 104 -13.98 -1.01 2.45
N ASN A 105 -14.24 -1.42 3.70
CA ASN A 105 -13.19 -1.67 4.69
C ASN A 105 -12.18 -2.67 4.13
N ARG A 106 -10.89 -2.37 4.29
CA ARG A 106 -9.83 -3.30 3.90
C ARG A 106 -8.49 -3.00 4.56
N PHE A 107 -7.70 -4.05 4.74
CA PHE A 107 -6.29 -3.97 5.11
C PHE A 107 -5.49 -5.01 4.29
N ILE A 108 -4.16 -4.89 4.26
CA ILE A 108 -3.25 -5.79 3.52
C ILE A 108 -3.69 -5.95 2.05
N GLY A 109 -3.97 -4.86 1.37
CA GLY A 109 -4.24 -4.86 -0.07
C GLY A 109 -2.97 -4.57 -0.88
N GLY A 110 -2.95 -5.00 -2.13
CA GLY A 110 -1.96 -4.53 -3.10
C GLY A 110 -2.26 -3.10 -3.53
N THR A 111 -1.22 -2.34 -3.86
CA THR A 111 -1.37 -0.95 -4.29
C THR A 111 -0.55 -0.63 -5.53
N ALA A 112 -1.04 0.29 -6.35
CA ALA A 112 -0.31 0.85 -7.49
C ALA A 112 -0.75 2.28 -7.78
N GLY A 113 0.14 3.09 -8.36
CA GLY A 113 -0.18 4.42 -8.83
C GLY A 113 0.48 5.56 -8.07
N THR A 114 -0.10 6.73 -8.22
CA THR A 114 0.37 8.01 -7.65
C THR A 114 -0.67 8.62 -6.74
N SER A 115 -0.29 9.65 -5.97
CA SER A 115 -1.20 10.39 -5.08
C SER A 115 -2.41 11.02 -5.76
N THR A 116 -2.42 11.14 -7.08
CA THR A 116 -3.53 11.69 -7.87
C THR A 116 -4.23 10.66 -8.75
N ALA A 117 -3.64 9.47 -8.92
CA ALA A 117 -4.22 8.39 -9.73
C ALA A 117 -3.67 7.04 -9.21
N GLY A 118 -4.39 6.42 -8.29
CA GLY A 118 -3.94 5.19 -7.65
C GLY A 118 -5.04 4.16 -7.51
N SER A 119 -4.64 2.95 -7.15
CA SER A 119 -5.56 1.84 -6.95
C SER A 119 -5.18 1.04 -5.71
N ILE A 120 -6.18 0.53 -5.02
CA ILE A 120 -6.06 -0.52 -4.02
C ILE A 120 -6.78 -1.76 -4.53
N PHE A 121 -6.08 -2.86 -4.51
CA PHE A 121 -6.55 -4.14 -5.00
C PHE A 121 -6.72 -5.11 -3.85
N ARG A 122 -7.86 -5.78 -3.76
CA ARG A 122 -8.11 -6.83 -2.77
C ARG A 122 -8.01 -6.33 -1.31
N GLY A 123 -7.59 -7.20 -0.45
CA GLY A 123 -7.47 -6.97 0.99
C GLY A 123 -8.48 -7.81 1.76
N GLY A 124 -8.24 -7.96 3.06
CA GLY A 124 -9.15 -8.64 3.98
C GLY A 124 -10.01 -7.66 4.77
N GLU A 125 -11.09 -8.09 5.28
CA GLU A 125 -11.91 -7.59 6.36
C GLU A 125 -13.37 -7.31 5.98
N PRO A 126 -14.29 -8.02 6.58
CA PRO A 126 -14.12 -9.14 7.51
C PRO A 126 -13.72 -10.45 6.81
N ALA A 127 -13.69 -10.50 5.48
CA ALA A 127 -13.32 -11.65 4.67
C ALA A 127 -12.41 -11.24 3.51
N ALA A 128 -11.80 -12.20 2.84
CA ALA A 128 -11.07 -11.96 1.60
C ALA A 128 -11.95 -11.24 0.57
N SER A 129 -11.40 -10.27 -0.12
CA SER A 129 -12.10 -9.46 -1.11
C SER A 129 -11.38 -9.50 -2.45
N ALA A 130 -12.13 -9.53 -3.53
CA ALA A 130 -11.65 -9.34 -4.89
C ALA A 130 -11.75 -7.87 -5.36
N LYS A 131 -12.35 -7.01 -4.56
CA LYS A 131 -12.68 -5.65 -4.93
C LYS A 131 -11.44 -4.80 -5.23
N GLN A 132 -11.60 -3.95 -6.24
CA GLN A 132 -10.66 -2.90 -6.57
C GLN A 132 -11.34 -1.54 -6.41
N GLU A 133 -10.63 -0.61 -5.80
CA GLU A 133 -11.03 0.79 -5.78
C GLU A 133 -9.94 1.67 -6.36
N GLN A 134 -10.35 2.66 -7.15
CA GLN A 134 -9.48 3.64 -7.78
C GLN A 134 -9.67 5.02 -7.18
N TRP A 135 -8.55 5.69 -6.93
CA TRP A 135 -8.45 7.07 -6.45
C TRP A 135 -8.14 8.02 -7.60
N ASP A 136 -8.95 9.05 -7.79
CA ASP A 136 -8.79 10.07 -8.85
C ASP A 136 -8.12 11.37 -8.39
N GLY A 137 -7.56 11.38 -7.18
CA GLY A 137 -7.02 12.57 -6.53
C GLY A 137 -8.01 13.22 -5.55
N THR A 138 -9.28 12.79 -5.56
CA THR A 138 -10.36 13.40 -4.76
C THR A 138 -11.27 12.35 -4.13
N SER A 139 -11.62 11.30 -4.85
CA SER A 139 -12.60 10.30 -4.43
C SER A 139 -12.22 8.89 -4.85
N TRP A 140 -12.82 7.90 -4.19
CA TRP A 140 -12.70 6.49 -4.50
C TRP A 140 -13.87 6.00 -5.33
N THR A 141 -13.60 5.21 -6.35
CA THR A 141 -14.59 4.54 -7.19
C THR A 141 -14.29 3.05 -7.24
N GLU A 142 -15.29 2.22 -6.92
CA GLU A 142 -15.20 0.77 -7.12
C GLU A 142 -15.27 0.46 -8.62
N VAL A 143 -14.34 -0.38 -9.09
CA VAL A 143 -14.22 -0.79 -10.50
C VAL A 143 -14.27 -2.32 -10.58
N ALA A 144 -13.96 -2.88 -11.76
CA ALA A 144 -14.06 -4.33 -11.96
C ALA A 144 -13.17 -5.12 -10.98
N ASP A 145 -13.74 -6.13 -10.37
CA ASP A 145 -13.08 -7.02 -9.43
C ASP A 145 -11.97 -7.83 -10.08
N ILE A 146 -10.93 -8.11 -9.34
CA ILE A 146 -9.90 -9.07 -9.72
C ILE A 146 -10.47 -10.49 -9.63
N HIS A 147 -10.04 -11.40 -10.50
CA HIS A 147 -10.67 -12.73 -10.61
C HIS A 147 -10.56 -13.61 -9.36
N THR A 148 -9.57 -13.39 -8.52
CA THR A 148 -9.31 -14.25 -7.37
C THR A 148 -9.46 -13.49 -6.06
N GLU A 149 -10.41 -13.87 -5.22
CA GLU A 149 -10.54 -13.36 -3.86
C GLU A 149 -9.32 -13.76 -3.01
N LYS A 150 -8.73 -12.81 -2.29
CA LYS A 150 -7.63 -13.02 -1.35
C LYS A 150 -7.60 -11.95 -0.27
N ALA A 151 -7.36 -12.38 0.95
CA ALA A 151 -7.11 -11.49 2.07
C ALA A 151 -5.72 -10.85 1.96
N ASP A 152 -4.71 -11.64 1.60
CA ASP A 152 -3.31 -11.22 1.58
C ASP A 152 -2.80 -11.17 0.15
N CYS A 153 -2.74 -9.99 -0.43
CA CYS A 153 -2.09 -9.74 -1.72
C CYS A 153 -1.03 -8.66 -1.52
N GLU A 154 0.15 -9.08 -1.16
CA GLU A 154 1.22 -8.20 -0.71
C GLU A 154 1.94 -7.46 -1.82
N THR A 155 1.79 -7.90 -3.09
CA THR A 155 2.60 -7.35 -4.18
C THR A 155 1.76 -7.02 -5.40
N CYS A 156 1.41 -5.76 -5.53
CA CYS A 156 0.96 -5.17 -6.79
C CYS A 156 1.91 -4.03 -7.17
N THR A 157 2.11 -3.83 -8.46
CA THR A 157 2.97 -2.77 -8.99
C THR A 157 2.39 -2.22 -10.29
N GLY A 158 2.75 -1.00 -10.63
CA GLY A 158 2.30 -0.36 -11.86
C GLY A 158 1.67 1.02 -11.63
N ILE A 159 0.79 1.39 -12.53
CA ILE A 159 0.00 2.62 -12.47
C ILE A 159 -1.49 2.28 -12.40
N GLN A 160 -2.34 3.25 -12.12
CA GLN A 160 -3.79 3.07 -11.98
C GLN A 160 -4.43 2.34 -13.17
N THR A 161 -4.01 2.63 -14.39
CA THR A 161 -4.56 2.07 -15.63
C THR A 161 -3.85 0.81 -16.13
N ALA A 162 -2.71 0.46 -15.54
CA ALA A 162 -1.95 -0.73 -15.91
C ALA A 162 -1.16 -1.24 -14.70
N ALA A 163 -1.63 -2.29 -14.07
CA ALA A 163 -1.02 -2.87 -12.88
C ALA A 163 -0.87 -4.39 -13.01
N LEU A 164 0.13 -4.91 -12.32
CA LEU A 164 0.37 -6.33 -12.15
C LEU A 164 0.24 -6.69 -10.69
N CYS A 165 -0.62 -7.64 -10.37
CA CYS A 165 -0.73 -8.24 -9.05
C CYS A 165 -0.20 -9.66 -9.07
N ILE A 166 0.73 -9.97 -8.18
CA ILE A 166 1.31 -11.29 -7.98
C ILE A 166 0.88 -11.79 -6.61
N CYS A 167 0.08 -12.84 -6.60
CA CYS A 167 -0.52 -13.36 -5.40
C CYS A 167 -0.41 -14.88 -5.34
N PHE A 168 -0.40 -15.42 -4.12
CA PHE A 168 -0.40 -16.85 -3.91
C PHE A 168 -1.80 -17.30 -3.47
N SER A 169 -2.43 -18.16 -4.27
CA SER A 169 -3.70 -18.80 -3.93
C SER A 169 -3.49 -20.28 -3.64
N ASN A 170 -3.79 -20.74 -2.42
CA ASN A 170 -3.63 -22.14 -2.03
C ASN A 170 -2.23 -22.70 -2.34
N ARG A 171 -1.18 -21.87 -2.11
CA ARG A 171 0.23 -22.15 -2.47
C ARG A 171 0.49 -22.26 -3.97
N GLN A 172 -0.45 -21.83 -4.81
CA GLN A 172 -0.23 -21.72 -6.26
C GLN A 172 0.02 -20.25 -6.61
N PRO A 173 1.16 -19.94 -7.25
CA PRO A 173 1.45 -18.60 -7.71
C PRO A 173 0.49 -18.23 -8.86
N ARG A 174 -0.11 -17.04 -8.77
CA ARG A 174 -0.94 -16.46 -9.81
C ARG A 174 -0.53 -15.03 -10.07
N SER A 175 -0.54 -14.63 -11.33
CA SER A 175 -0.38 -13.25 -11.71
C SER A 175 -1.57 -12.79 -12.53
N GLU A 176 -2.10 -11.63 -12.19
CA GLU A 176 -3.22 -11.01 -12.88
C GLU A 176 -2.82 -9.58 -13.27
N GLY A 177 -3.05 -9.24 -14.52
CA GLY A 177 -2.79 -7.92 -15.08
C GLY A 177 -4.06 -7.11 -15.21
N TRP A 178 -4.03 -5.89 -14.72
CA TRP A 178 -5.04 -4.87 -14.93
C TRP A 178 -4.69 -4.02 -16.15
N LYS A 179 -5.65 -3.83 -17.04
CA LYS A 179 -5.51 -2.91 -18.16
C LYS A 179 -6.79 -2.13 -18.35
N GLU A 180 -6.71 -0.84 -18.05
CA GLU A 180 -7.78 0.16 -18.22
C GLU A 180 -9.10 -0.18 -17.48
N SER A 181 -9.78 -1.27 -17.82
CA SER A 181 -11.11 -1.61 -17.32
C SER A 181 -11.31 -3.09 -17.03
N SER A 182 -10.30 -3.94 -17.21
CA SER A 182 -10.43 -5.38 -17.04
C SER A 182 -9.19 -6.05 -16.50
N TRP A 183 -9.39 -7.19 -15.85
CA TRP A 183 -8.35 -8.09 -15.39
C TRP A 183 -8.12 -9.23 -16.37
N THR A 184 -6.89 -9.68 -16.47
CA THR A 184 -6.50 -10.84 -17.28
C THR A 184 -5.50 -11.69 -16.49
N GLU A 185 -5.76 -12.97 -16.37
CA GLU A 185 -4.78 -13.92 -15.84
C GLU A 185 -3.61 -14.03 -16.83
N ILE A 186 -2.39 -13.73 -16.38
CA ILE A 186 -1.23 -13.64 -17.28
C ILE A 186 -0.53 -14.99 -17.41
N SER A 187 -0.37 -15.72 -16.32
CA SER A 187 0.12 -17.10 -16.33
C SER A 187 0.07 -17.73 -14.94
N VAL A 188 -0.05 -19.05 -14.89
CA VAL A 188 0.34 -19.85 -13.73
C VAL A 188 1.82 -20.15 -13.90
N VAL A 189 2.68 -19.64 -13.00
CA VAL A 189 4.08 -20.08 -12.98
C VAL A 189 4.07 -21.52 -12.46
N SER A 190 4.16 -22.49 -13.38
CA SER A 190 4.32 -23.89 -12.99
C SER A 190 5.68 -24.03 -12.29
N ALA A 191 5.65 -24.43 -11.02
CA ALA A 191 6.86 -24.88 -10.36
C ALA A 191 7.34 -26.17 -11.02
N HIS A 192 8.54 -26.14 -11.58
CA HIS A 192 9.32 -27.31 -11.95
C HIS A 192 10.11 -27.82 -10.77
#